data_e3c5006b00f76d58060d07e5f5f72bbf
#
_entry.id   e3c5006b00f76d58060d07e5f5f72bbf
#
_cell.length_a   1.000
_cell.length_b   1.000
_cell.length_c   1.000
_cell.angle_alpha   90.00
_cell.angle_beta   90.00
_cell.angle_gamma   90.00
#
_symmetry.space_group_name_H-M   'P 1'
#
loop_
_entity.id
_entity.type
_entity.pdbx_description
1 polymer ?
#
loop_
_entity_poly.entity_id
_entity_poly.type
_entity_poly.pdbx_seq_one_letter_code
_entity_poly.pdbx_strand_id
1 'polypeptide(L)'
;GDWHGGNLIFKEGRLRAIVDLEFSGDGCFLEDLAYGISNLCVRTTMKPERLSKRTDIMLTHYQKHRNLSPYEQVALYYAVGVKHVATVSYQALQSKGVVAGYSAQSWMERLAVQCQWLSERAHGVRWG
;
A
#
# COMPACT_ATOMS: atom_id res chain seq x y z
N GLY A 1 6.28 -9.68 -2.07
CA GLY A 1 5.26 -10.65 -2.37
C GLY A 1 3.85 -10.09 -2.44
N ASP A 2 2.87 -10.94 -2.37
CA ASP A 2 1.45 -10.59 -2.48
C ASP A 2 0.84 -10.26 -1.11
N TRP A 3 1.18 -9.11 -0.56
CA TRP A 3 0.75 -8.67 0.76
C TRP A 3 -0.69 -8.17 0.75
N HIS A 4 -1.62 -8.97 1.26
CA HIS A 4 -3.00 -8.57 1.56
C HIS A 4 -3.56 -9.34 2.76
N GLY A 5 -4.66 -8.85 3.33
CA GLY A 5 -5.23 -9.42 4.55
C GLY A 5 -5.60 -10.90 4.45
N GLY A 6 -5.96 -11.40 3.26
CA GLY A 6 -6.28 -12.81 3.04
C GLY A 6 -5.09 -13.76 3.15
N ASN A 7 -3.86 -13.24 3.01
CA ASN A 7 -2.62 -14.02 3.11
C ASN A 7 -1.97 -13.95 4.50
N LEU A 8 -2.61 -13.27 5.44
CA LEU A 8 -2.13 -13.10 6.81
C LEU A 8 -3.11 -13.77 7.77
N ILE A 9 -2.65 -14.79 8.49
CA ILE A 9 -3.49 -15.53 9.44
C ILE A 9 -3.20 -15.05 10.84
N PHE A 10 -4.22 -14.50 11.50
CA PHE A 10 -4.15 -14.04 12.87
C PHE A 10 -4.93 -14.96 13.82
N LYS A 11 -4.43 -15.13 15.02
CA LYS A 11 -5.14 -15.75 16.13
C LYS A 11 -4.83 -14.96 17.41
N GLU A 12 -5.88 -14.58 18.13
CA GLU A 12 -5.77 -13.82 19.38
C GLU A 12 -4.92 -12.53 19.24
N GLY A 13 -5.14 -11.79 18.14
CA GLY A 13 -4.42 -10.55 17.86
C GLY A 13 -2.95 -10.71 17.44
N ARG A 14 -2.48 -11.94 17.23
CA ARG A 14 -1.09 -12.23 16.81
C ARG A 14 -1.05 -12.86 15.44
N LEU A 15 -0.12 -12.41 14.62
CA LEU A 15 0.17 -13.06 13.33
C LEU A 15 0.72 -14.47 13.59
N ARG A 16 0.08 -15.48 13.03
CA ARG A 16 0.43 -16.90 13.18
C ARG A 16 1.05 -17.49 11.94
N ALA A 17 0.60 -17.08 10.77
CA ALA A 17 1.12 -17.59 9.52
C ALA A 17 1.00 -16.56 8.41
N ILE A 18 1.89 -16.65 7.46
CA ILE A 18 1.83 -16.01 6.15
C ILE A 18 1.69 -17.13 5.14
N VAL A 19 0.68 -17.05 4.29
CA VAL A 19 0.39 -18.08 3.29
C VAL A 19 0.51 -17.50 1.89
N ASP A 20 0.44 -18.36 0.88
CA ASP A 20 0.46 -18.00 -0.55
C ASP A 20 1.75 -17.24 -0.93
N LEU A 21 2.88 -17.92 -0.77
CA LEU A 21 4.21 -17.37 -1.06
C LEU A 21 4.67 -17.61 -2.50
N GLU A 22 3.78 -17.98 -3.41
CA GLU A 22 4.14 -18.33 -4.80
C GLU A 22 4.78 -17.17 -5.59
N PHE A 23 4.45 -15.92 -5.23
CA PHE A 23 5.05 -14.71 -5.81
C PHE A 23 6.25 -14.19 -5.01
N SER A 24 6.76 -14.97 -4.06
CA SER A 24 7.96 -14.60 -3.32
C SER A 24 9.20 -14.94 -4.15
N GLY A 25 10.20 -14.09 -4.08
CA GLY A 25 11.45 -14.29 -4.82
C GLY A 25 12.41 -13.12 -4.60
N ASP A 26 13.51 -13.17 -5.32
CA ASP A 26 14.49 -12.09 -5.34
C ASP A 26 13.88 -10.84 -5.97
N GLY A 27 14.11 -9.68 -5.38
CA GLY A 27 13.57 -8.43 -5.88
C GLY A 27 13.92 -7.23 -5.01
N CYS A 28 13.32 -6.10 -5.34
CA CYS A 28 13.48 -4.88 -4.59
C CYS A 28 12.59 -4.89 -3.35
N PHE A 29 13.18 -4.85 -2.15
CA PHE A 29 12.42 -4.78 -0.90
C PHE A 29 11.54 -3.52 -0.81
N LEU A 30 11.91 -2.43 -1.50
CA LEU A 30 11.08 -1.23 -1.56
C LEU A 30 9.76 -1.48 -2.29
N GLU A 31 9.78 -2.27 -3.37
CA GLU A 31 8.57 -2.70 -4.07
C GLU A 31 7.71 -3.61 -3.19
N ASP A 32 8.32 -4.51 -2.44
CA ASP A 32 7.62 -5.38 -1.51
C ASP A 32 6.90 -4.57 -0.42
N LEU A 33 7.59 -3.60 0.17
CA LEU A 33 7.02 -2.68 1.15
C LEU A 33 5.90 -1.82 0.53
N ALA A 34 6.10 -1.32 -0.69
CA ALA A 34 5.09 -0.53 -1.40
C ALA A 34 3.81 -1.34 -1.65
N TYR A 35 3.94 -2.61 -2.00
CA TYR A 35 2.81 -3.52 -2.18
C TYR A 35 2.03 -3.69 -0.86
N GLY A 36 2.73 -3.92 0.24
CA GLY A 36 2.13 -4.03 1.57
C GLY A 36 1.37 -2.75 1.97
N ILE A 37 1.99 -1.59 1.82
CA ILE A 37 1.35 -0.30 2.13
C ILE A 37 0.14 -0.06 1.23
N SER A 38 0.26 -0.31 -0.08
CA SER A 38 -0.84 -0.16 -1.03
C SER A 38 -2.07 -0.97 -0.58
N ASN A 39 -1.91 -2.25 -0.31
CA ASN A 39 -3.02 -3.13 0.01
C ASN A 39 -3.54 -2.99 1.45
N LEU A 40 -2.66 -2.81 2.43
CA LEU A 40 -3.03 -2.84 3.84
C LEU A 40 -3.36 -1.45 4.41
N CYS A 41 -2.82 -0.39 3.82
CA CYS A 41 -2.97 0.96 4.34
C CYS A 41 -3.79 1.87 3.42
N VAL A 42 -3.42 1.96 2.13
CA VAL A 42 -3.98 2.96 1.21
C VAL A 42 -5.32 2.52 0.65
N ARG A 43 -5.42 1.31 0.14
CA ARG A 43 -6.63 0.80 -0.53
C ARG A 43 -7.87 0.81 0.36
N THR A 44 -7.69 0.68 1.66
CA THR A 44 -8.76 0.41 2.62
C THR A 44 -9.55 1.66 3.03
N THR A 45 -9.05 2.84 2.74
CA THR A 45 -9.68 4.10 3.16
C THR A 45 -9.28 5.26 2.25
N MET A 46 -10.11 6.28 2.16
CA MET A 46 -9.77 7.56 1.54
C MET A 46 -9.72 8.72 2.55
N LYS A 47 -9.82 8.42 3.85
CA LYS A 47 -9.70 9.42 4.92
C LYS A 47 -8.22 9.71 5.21
N PRO A 48 -7.70 10.95 4.98
CA PRO A 48 -6.29 11.28 5.14
C PRO A 48 -5.72 10.88 6.51
N GLU A 49 -6.47 11.05 7.59
CA GLU A 49 -6.05 10.72 8.95
C GLU A 49 -5.81 9.20 9.10
N ARG A 50 -6.65 8.37 8.47
CA ARG A 50 -6.49 6.91 8.50
C ARG A 50 -5.37 6.45 7.59
N LEU A 51 -5.21 7.07 6.41
CA LEU A 51 -4.08 6.83 5.52
C LEU A 51 -2.77 7.08 6.26
N SER A 52 -2.64 8.24 6.90
CA SER A 52 -1.45 8.62 7.67
C SER A 52 -1.22 7.66 8.83
N LYS A 53 -2.21 7.43 9.68
CA LYS A 53 -2.08 6.56 10.85
C LYS A 53 -1.60 5.15 10.50
N ARG A 54 -2.22 4.51 9.51
CA ARG A 54 -1.88 3.14 9.11
C ARG A 54 -0.49 3.06 8.50
N THR A 55 -0.18 4.00 7.61
CA THR A 55 1.13 4.05 6.95
C THR A 55 2.24 4.34 7.95
N ASP A 56 2.03 5.29 8.86
CA ASP A 56 3.03 5.64 9.87
C ASP A 56 3.29 4.49 10.84
N ILE A 57 2.26 3.74 11.25
CA ILE A 57 2.45 2.52 12.06
C ILE A 57 3.32 1.50 11.30
N MET A 58 3.00 1.24 10.04
CA MET A 58 3.75 0.28 9.23
C MET A 58 5.20 0.72 9.03
N LEU A 59 5.43 1.97 8.66
CA LEU A 59 6.78 2.52 8.44
C LEU A 59 7.60 2.57 9.73
N THR A 60 7.00 2.97 10.85
CA THR A 60 7.68 3.00 12.16
C THR A 60 8.18 1.61 12.54
N HIS A 61 7.37 0.56 12.35
CA HIS A 61 7.77 -0.80 12.66
C HIS A 61 8.78 -1.36 11.65
N TYR A 62 8.60 -1.09 10.37
CA TYR A 62 9.54 -1.50 9.33
C TYR A 62 10.94 -0.91 9.57
N GLN A 63 11.01 0.37 9.90
CA GLN A 63 12.28 1.08 10.11
C GLN A 63 13.03 0.67 11.39
N LYS A 64 12.42 -0.12 12.28
CA LYS A 64 13.16 -0.80 13.37
C LYS A 64 14.13 -1.86 12.86
N HIS A 65 13.88 -2.40 11.66
CA HIS A 65 14.69 -3.45 11.05
C HIS A 65 15.52 -2.95 9.87
N ARG A 66 15.04 -1.91 9.19
CA ARG A 66 15.69 -1.33 8.03
C ARG A 66 15.35 0.15 7.90
N ASN A 67 16.35 1.01 8.01
CA ASN A 67 16.19 2.44 7.78
C ASN A 67 15.92 2.72 6.29
N LEU A 68 15.07 3.69 6.04
CA LEU A 68 14.82 4.24 4.71
C LEU A 68 15.48 5.62 4.60
N SER A 69 16.36 5.78 3.62
CA SER A 69 16.89 7.10 3.28
C SER A 69 15.77 8.02 2.77
N PRO A 70 15.97 9.35 2.75
CA PRO A 70 15.00 10.27 2.18
C PRO A 70 14.66 9.94 0.72
N TYR A 71 15.64 9.53 -0.09
CA TYR A 71 15.40 9.07 -1.47
C TYR A 71 14.48 7.86 -1.53
N GLU A 72 14.74 6.85 -0.69
CA GLU A 72 13.89 5.66 -0.61
C GLU A 72 12.49 6.00 -0.10
N GLN A 73 12.33 6.94 0.82
CA GLN A 73 11.02 7.37 1.29
C GLN A 73 10.20 8.05 0.18
N VAL A 74 10.81 8.94 -0.59
CA VAL A 74 10.15 9.56 -1.75
C VAL A 74 9.78 8.50 -2.79
N ALA A 75 10.73 7.64 -3.16
CA ALA A 75 10.50 6.56 -4.12
C ALA A 75 9.38 5.60 -3.64
N LEU A 76 9.32 5.32 -2.34
CA LEU A 76 8.29 4.47 -1.74
C LEU A 76 6.87 5.03 -1.98
N TYR A 77 6.65 6.32 -1.72
CA TYR A 77 5.31 6.90 -1.91
C TYR A 77 4.86 6.86 -3.37
N TYR A 78 5.77 7.11 -4.32
CA TYR A 78 5.47 6.95 -5.75
C TYR A 78 5.24 5.48 -6.13
N ALA A 79 6.05 4.56 -5.62
CA ALA A 79 5.86 3.12 -5.86
C ALA A 79 4.52 2.62 -5.31
N VAL A 80 4.10 3.08 -4.12
CA VAL A 80 2.77 2.78 -3.57
C VAL A 80 1.67 3.27 -4.51
N GLY A 81 1.78 4.49 -5.02
CA GLY A 81 0.81 5.06 -5.97
C GLY A 81 0.70 4.23 -7.25
N VAL A 82 1.83 3.88 -7.85
CA VAL A 82 1.87 3.05 -9.07
C VAL A 82 1.24 1.68 -8.81
N LYS A 83 1.62 1.00 -7.73
CA LYS A 83 1.03 -0.31 -7.35
C LYS A 83 -0.47 -0.21 -7.11
N HIS A 84 -0.91 0.82 -6.41
CA HIS A 84 -2.33 1.02 -6.11
C HIS A 84 -3.17 1.25 -7.37
N VAL A 85 -2.76 2.18 -8.23
CA VAL A 85 -3.45 2.45 -9.49
C VAL A 85 -3.46 1.22 -10.40
N ALA A 86 -2.32 0.55 -10.55
CA ALA A 86 -2.21 -0.66 -11.38
C ALA A 86 -3.12 -1.78 -10.88
N THR A 87 -3.15 -2.03 -9.56
CA THR A 87 -3.98 -3.08 -8.97
C THR A 87 -5.48 -2.79 -9.14
N VAL A 88 -5.91 -1.57 -8.87
CA VAL A 88 -7.32 -1.19 -9.05
C VAL A 88 -7.73 -1.27 -10.51
N SER A 89 -6.88 -0.78 -11.42
CA SER A 89 -7.15 -0.82 -12.87
C SER A 89 -7.24 -2.26 -13.39
N TYR A 90 -6.31 -3.12 -12.99
CA TYR A 90 -6.35 -4.53 -13.35
C TYR A 90 -7.64 -5.22 -12.86
N GLN A 91 -8.01 -5.01 -11.61
CA GLN A 91 -9.23 -5.60 -11.04
C GLN A 91 -10.50 -5.04 -11.68
N ALA A 92 -10.52 -3.76 -12.04
CA ALA A 92 -11.64 -3.16 -12.77
C ALA A 92 -11.83 -3.79 -14.15
N LEU A 93 -10.74 -4.08 -14.87
CA LEU A 93 -10.79 -4.79 -16.15
C LEU A 93 -11.33 -6.22 -16.00
N GLN A 94 -10.92 -6.94 -14.95
CA GLN A 94 -11.37 -8.32 -14.70
C GLN A 94 -12.83 -8.41 -14.24
N SER A 95 -13.32 -7.40 -13.53
CA SER A 95 -14.64 -7.42 -12.85
C SER A 95 -15.69 -6.51 -13.51
N LYS A 96 -15.51 -6.14 -14.78
CA LYS A 96 -16.45 -5.29 -15.54
C LYS A 96 -16.73 -3.94 -14.85
N GLY A 97 -15.69 -3.35 -14.25
CA GLY A 97 -15.75 -2.01 -13.68
C GLY A 97 -16.21 -1.93 -12.22
N VAL A 98 -16.46 -3.06 -11.55
CA VAL A 98 -16.79 -3.08 -10.12
C VAL A 98 -15.67 -3.74 -9.33
N VAL A 99 -15.06 -3.01 -8.39
CA VAL A 99 -13.96 -3.52 -7.55
C VAL A 99 -14.33 -3.33 -6.08
N ALA A 100 -14.31 -4.42 -5.31
CA ALA A 100 -14.65 -4.41 -3.88
C ALA A 100 -15.98 -3.68 -3.58
N GLY A 101 -16.98 -3.86 -4.44
CA GLY A 101 -18.30 -3.24 -4.29
C GLY A 101 -18.42 -1.78 -4.76
N TYR A 102 -17.33 -1.17 -5.24
CA TYR A 102 -17.34 0.21 -5.76
C TYR A 102 -17.28 0.24 -7.28
N SER A 103 -18.06 1.17 -7.89
CA SER A 103 -18.04 1.43 -9.33
C SER A 103 -16.69 2.03 -9.79
N ALA A 104 -16.41 1.98 -11.09
CA ALA A 104 -15.25 2.63 -11.68
C ALA A 104 -15.20 4.13 -11.37
N GLN A 105 -16.34 4.84 -11.44
CA GLN A 105 -16.41 6.26 -11.09
C GLN A 105 -16.02 6.50 -9.63
N SER A 106 -16.56 5.72 -8.70
CA SER A 106 -16.22 5.82 -7.28
C SER A 106 -14.72 5.56 -7.04
N TRP A 107 -14.12 4.62 -7.77
CA TRP A 107 -12.69 4.39 -7.70
C TRP A 107 -11.85 5.53 -8.26
N MET A 108 -12.31 6.22 -9.31
CA MET A 108 -11.62 7.41 -9.81
C MET A 108 -11.52 8.50 -8.73
N GLU A 109 -12.60 8.74 -8.01
CA GLU A 109 -12.62 9.69 -6.88
C GLU A 109 -11.71 9.25 -5.74
N ARG A 110 -11.76 7.97 -5.38
CA ARG A 110 -10.90 7.39 -4.33
C ARG A 110 -9.42 7.47 -4.70
N LEU A 111 -9.06 7.10 -5.92
CA LEU A 111 -7.70 7.18 -6.44
C LEU A 111 -7.18 8.62 -6.43
N ALA A 112 -8.01 9.59 -6.83
CA ALA A 112 -7.62 11.01 -6.81
C ALA A 112 -7.23 11.46 -5.40
N VAL A 113 -8.05 11.16 -4.39
CA VAL A 113 -7.75 11.50 -2.98
C VAL A 113 -6.51 10.78 -2.47
N GLN A 114 -6.41 9.49 -2.72
CA GLN A 114 -5.30 8.65 -2.25
C GLN A 114 -3.98 9.04 -2.90
N CYS A 115 -3.97 9.28 -4.21
CA CYS A 115 -2.76 9.72 -4.92
C CYS A 115 -2.34 11.14 -4.54
N GLN A 116 -3.28 12.03 -4.30
CA GLN A 116 -3.00 13.37 -3.78
C GLN A 116 -2.28 13.28 -2.42
N TRP A 117 -2.82 12.47 -1.50
CA TRP A 117 -2.21 12.23 -0.20
C TRP A 117 -0.79 11.66 -0.33
N LEU A 118 -0.57 10.67 -1.21
CA LEU A 118 0.75 10.08 -1.46
C LEU A 118 1.74 11.13 -2.00
N SER A 119 1.31 11.98 -2.91
CA SER A 119 2.12 13.08 -3.45
C SER A 119 2.52 14.08 -2.36
N GLU A 120 1.60 14.45 -1.49
CA GLU A 120 1.88 15.34 -0.35
C GLU A 120 2.88 14.71 0.62
N ARG A 121 2.76 13.40 0.89
CA ARG A 121 3.72 12.66 1.71
C ARG A 121 5.12 12.63 1.08
N ALA A 122 5.21 12.41 -0.23
CA ALA A 122 6.50 12.43 -0.94
C ALA A 122 7.18 13.81 -0.87
N HIS A 123 6.42 14.88 -1.08
CA HIS A 123 6.93 16.25 -0.97
C HIS A 123 7.28 16.64 0.47
N GLY A 124 6.66 16.04 1.47
CA GLY A 124 6.90 16.28 2.88
C GLY A 124 8.12 15.56 3.47
N VAL A 125 8.82 14.74 2.70
CA VAL A 125 10.05 14.04 3.16
C VAL A 125 11.14 15.05 3.48
N ARG A 126 11.72 14.94 4.66
CA ARG A 126 12.81 15.81 5.12
C ARG A 126 14.16 15.27 4.65
N TRP A 127 14.97 16.16 4.11
CA TRP A 127 16.29 15.90 3.52
C TRP A 127 17.44 16.28 4.47
N GLY A 128 17.31 16.04 5.71
CA GLY A 128 18.35 16.45 6.62
C GLY A 128 18.69 15.45 7.70
#